data_3ffc2c02f0b1212b1b3f8fa141b248e3
#
_entry.id   3ffc2c02f0b1212b1b3f8fa141b248e3
#
_cell.length_a   1.000
_cell.length_b   1.000
_cell.length_c   1.000
_cell.angle_alpha   90.00
_cell.angle_beta   90.00
_cell.angle_gamma   90.00
#
_symmetry.space_group_name_H-M   'P 1'
#
loop_
_entity.id
_entity.type
_entity.pdbx_description
1 polymer ?
#
loop_
_entity_poly.entity_id
_entity_poly.type
_entity_poly.pdbx_seq_one_letter_code
_entity_poly.pdbx_strand_id
1 'polypeptide(L)'
;MGLTALKGEYPRLLSFGQKRRLGVAAALALNPRTLILDEITNGQDALEKEAMMSYLQAINEKRGITIVLISHDMDIVRRYAKRAIVLHYGKLVYDGTPAKLFDGSQPVERWGLCRPTVAALAASLGIEAATAEEFCKQVICKEGSR
;
A
#
# COMPACT_ATOMS: atom_id res chain seq x y z
N MET A 1 -11.29 9.80 -7.88
CA MET A 1 -10.77 8.88 -8.92
C MET A 1 -10.41 9.57 -10.25
N GLY A 2 -10.70 10.86 -10.44
CA GLY A 2 -10.34 11.61 -11.65
C GLY A 2 -10.98 11.09 -12.95
N LEU A 3 -12.12 10.40 -12.88
CA LEU A 3 -12.79 9.83 -14.06
C LEU A 3 -13.86 10.73 -14.65
N THR A 4 -14.17 11.86 -14.04
CA THR A 4 -15.28 12.74 -14.48
C THR A 4 -15.08 13.26 -15.90
N ALA A 5 -13.86 13.61 -16.27
CA ALA A 5 -13.53 14.08 -17.61
C ALA A 5 -13.62 12.98 -18.68
N LEU A 6 -13.70 11.71 -18.27
CA LEU A 6 -13.69 10.54 -19.16
C LEU A 6 -15.08 9.90 -19.32
N LYS A 7 -16.14 10.56 -18.83
CA LYS A 7 -17.52 10.01 -18.87
C LYS A 7 -18.02 9.65 -20.27
N GLY A 8 -17.52 10.32 -21.31
CA GLY A 8 -17.93 10.07 -22.70
C GLY A 8 -16.99 9.16 -23.47
N GLU A 9 -15.88 8.78 -22.86
CA GLU A 9 -14.85 8.01 -23.54
C GLU A 9 -15.18 6.51 -23.59
N TYR A 10 -14.81 5.90 -24.70
CA TYR A 10 -14.97 4.45 -24.85
C TYR A 10 -13.98 3.73 -23.90
N PRO A 11 -14.42 2.78 -23.05
CA PRO A 11 -13.54 2.14 -22.06
C PRO A 11 -12.28 1.51 -22.66
N ARG A 12 -12.34 1.07 -23.93
CA ARG A 12 -11.18 0.49 -24.62
C ARG A 12 -10.07 1.50 -24.91
N LEU A 13 -10.39 2.80 -25.02
CA LEU A 13 -9.44 3.89 -25.30
C LEU A 13 -8.74 4.40 -24.04
N LEU A 14 -9.23 4.02 -22.87
CA LEU A 14 -8.63 4.41 -21.60
C LEU A 14 -7.23 3.81 -21.42
N SER A 15 -6.33 4.57 -20.77
CA SER A 15 -5.04 4.05 -20.35
C SER A 15 -5.20 2.91 -19.36
N PHE A 16 -4.13 2.14 -19.12
CA PHE A 16 -4.16 1.01 -18.19
C PHE A 16 -4.54 1.46 -16.77
N GLY A 17 -3.96 2.56 -16.27
CA GLY A 17 -4.30 3.14 -14.98
C GLY A 17 -5.74 3.64 -14.91
N GLN A 18 -6.25 4.26 -16.00
CA GLN A 18 -7.66 4.68 -16.10
C GLN A 18 -8.62 3.50 -16.08
N LYS A 19 -8.31 2.41 -16.79
CA LYS A 19 -9.09 1.16 -16.77
C LYS A 19 -9.15 0.57 -15.36
N ARG A 20 -8.03 0.55 -14.63
CA ARG A 20 -8.01 0.10 -13.23
C ARG A 20 -8.89 0.96 -12.32
N ARG A 21 -8.75 2.29 -12.42
CA ARG A 21 -9.61 3.22 -11.68
C ARG A 21 -11.08 3.03 -12.01
N LEU A 22 -11.41 2.77 -13.27
CA LEU A 22 -12.77 2.46 -13.69
C LEU A 22 -13.28 1.15 -13.09
N GLY A 23 -12.46 0.09 -13.06
CA GLY A 23 -12.80 -1.19 -12.41
C GLY A 23 -13.11 -1.03 -10.93
N VAL A 24 -12.26 -0.29 -10.21
CA VAL A 24 -12.51 0.02 -8.79
C VAL A 24 -13.80 0.84 -8.63
N ALA A 25 -14.04 1.84 -9.48
CA ALA A 25 -15.27 2.64 -9.44
C ALA A 25 -16.51 1.79 -9.69
N ALA A 26 -16.46 0.88 -10.65
CA ALA A 26 -17.56 -0.05 -10.95
C ALA A 26 -17.85 -0.99 -9.77
N ALA A 27 -16.83 -1.55 -9.15
CA ALA A 27 -16.98 -2.37 -7.95
C ALA A 27 -17.60 -1.60 -6.79
N LEU A 28 -17.16 -0.36 -6.57
CA LEU A 28 -17.70 0.53 -5.53
C LEU A 28 -19.14 0.98 -5.78
N ALA A 29 -19.58 1.03 -7.04
CA ALA A 29 -20.95 1.37 -7.40
C ALA A 29 -21.97 0.34 -6.91
N LEU A 30 -21.54 -0.91 -6.67
CA LEU A 30 -22.35 -1.97 -6.08
C LEU A 30 -22.54 -1.82 -4.57
N ASN A 31 -21.97 -0.77 -3.97
CA ASN A 31 -22.00 -0.50 -2.54
C ASN A 31 -21.60 -1.70 -1.65
N PRO A 32 -20.44 -2.34 -1.90
CA PRO A 32 -20.04 -3.55 -1.20
C PRO A 32 -19.68 -3.25 0.26
N ARG A 33 -19.86 -4.25 1.15
CA ARG A 33 -19.32 -4.21 2.52
C ARG A 33 -17.83 -4.53 2.55
N THR A 34 -17.37 -5.34 1.61
CA THR A 34 -15.96 -5.74 1.47
C THR A 34 -15.55 -5.60 0.01
N LEU A 35 -14.42 -4.95 -0.22
CA LEU A 35 -13.80 -4.78 -1.52
C LEU A 35 -12.46 -5.51 -1.53
N ILE A 36 -12.31 -6.48 -2.42
CA ILE A 36 -11.05 -7.22 -2.60
C ILE A 36 -10.38 -6.70 -3.86
N LEU A 37 -9.13 -6.30 -3.74
CA LEU A 37 -8.33 -5.68 -4.79
C LEU A 37 -7.02 -6.46 -4.94
N ASP A 38 -6.81 -7.01 -6.15
CA ASP A 38 -5.63 -7.80 -6.46
C ASP A 38 -4.69 -6.98 -7.35
N GLU A 39 -3.47 -6.72 -6.85
CA GLU A 39 -2.36 -6.06 -7.54
C GLU A 39 -2.74 -4.75 -8.27
N ILE A 40 -3.62 -3.94 -7.67
CA ILE A 40 -4.20 -2.76 -8.33
C ILE A 40 -3.19 -1.64 -8.60
N THR A 41 -2.02 -1.66 -7.96
CA THR A 41 -0.98 -0.64 -8.10
C THR A 41 0.14 -1.03 -9.06
N ASN A 42 0.10 -2.24 -9.63
CA ASN A 42 1.11 -2.70 -10.57
C ASN A 42 1.16 -1.84 -11.84
N GLY A 43 2.38 -1.49 -12.25
CA GLY A 43 2.62 -0.71 -13.46
C GLY A 43 2.17 0.75 -13.38
N GLN A 44 1.86 1.25 -12.18
CA GLN A 44 1.59 2.66 -11.92
C GLN A 44 2.85 3.36 -11.41
N ASP A 45 2.99 4.63 -11.72
CA ASP A 45 4.02 5.47 -11.10
C ASP A 45 3.69 5.79 -9.63
N ALA A 46 4.65 6.39 -8.92
CA ALA A 46 4.50 6.68 -7.49
C ALA A 46 3.32 7.61 -7.18
N LEU A 47 3.06 8.60 -8.04
CA LEU A 47 1.96 9.56 -7.85
C LEU A 47 0.59 8.89 -8.07
N GLU A 48 0.48 8.05 -9.09
CA GLU A 48 -0.75 7.30 -9.36
C GLU A 48 -1.07 6.30 -8.24
N LYS A 49 -0.05 5.58 -7.73
CA LYS A 49 -0.17 4.68 -6.58
C LYS A 49 -0.68 5.42 -5.35
N GLU A 50 -0.04 6.54 -5.02
CA GLU A 50 -0.40 7.40 -3.89
C GLU A 50 -1.84 7.89 -3.99
N ALA A 51 -2.23 8.42 -5.15
CA ALA A 51 -3.59 8.91 -5.39
C ALA A 51 -4.64 7.79 -5.25
N MET A 52 -4.33 6.58 -5.74
CA MET A 52 -5.22 5.42 -5.62
C MET A 52 -5.37 5.01 -4.16
N MET A 53 -4.27 4.86 -3.42
CA MET A 53 -4.29 4.41 -2.04
C MET A 53 -4.95 5.43 -1.12
N SER A 54 -4.67 6.73 -1.27
CA SER A 54 -5.34 7.79 -0.53
C SER A 54 -6.85 7.82 -0.77
N TYR A 55 -7.28 7.56 -2.02
CA TYR A 55 -8.70 7.45 -2.34
C TYR A 55 -9.35 6.26 -1.65
N LEU A 56 -8.71 5.09 -1.66
CA LEU A 56 -9.22 3.88 -1.00
C LEU A 56 -9.28 4.07 0.52
N GLN A 57 -8.29 4.68 1.12
CA GLN A 57 -8.28 5.04 2.54
C GLN A 57 -9.45 5.95 2.89
N ALA A 58 -9.67 7.01 2.12
CA ALA A 58 -10.80 7.93 2.33
C ALA A 58 -12.17 7.23 2.24
N ILE A 59 -12.31 6.25 1.34
CA ILE A 59 -13.53 5.43 1.24
C ILE A 59 -13.68 4.51 2.44
N ASN A 60 -12.62 3.82 2.86
CA ASN A 60 -12.63 2.98 4.06
C ASN A 60 -13.08 3.78 5.27
N GLU A 61 -12.54 4.99 5.47
CA GLU A 61 -12.87 5.86 6.60
C GLU A 61 -14.30 6.42 6.52
N LYS A 62 -14.72 6.91 5.36
CA LYS A 62 -16.03 7.55 5.19
C LYS A 62 -17.21 6.58 5.14
N ARG A 63 -17.02 5.42 4.52
CA ARG A 63 -18.09 4.44 4.28
C ARG A 63 -18.01 3.21 5.19
N GLY A 64 -16.92 3.02 5.94
CA GLY A 64 -16.73 1.87 6.82
C GLY A 64 -16.59 0.54 6.07
N ILE A 65 -16.30 0.54 4.77
CA ILE A 65 -16.13 -0.69 4.00
C ILE A 65 -14.79 -1.34 4.34
N THR A 66 -14.76 -2.66 4.39
CA THR A 66 -13.50 -3.40 4.53
C THR A 66 -12.81 -3.46 3.17
N ILE A 67 -11.53 -3.09 3.12
CA ILE A 67 -10.71 -3.23 1.93
C ILE A 67 -9.66 -4.30 2.18
N VAL A 68 -9.65 -5.33 1.35
CA VAL A 68 -8.62 -6.37 1.30
C VAL A 68 -7.75 -6.09 0.08
N LEU A 69 -6.48 -5.80 0.31
CA LEU A 69 -5.51 -5.55 -0.75
C LEU A 69 -4.54 -6.73 -0.84
N ILE A 70 -4.43 -7.33 -2.01
CA ILE A 70 -3.37 -8.29 -2.33
C ILE A 70 -2.28 -7.50 -3.05
N SER A 71 -1.07 -7.54 -2.53
CA SER A 71 0.05 -6.78 -3.08
C SER A 71 1.39 -7.38 -2.70
N HIS A 72 2.37 -7.24 -3.58
CA HIS A 72 3.78 -7.48 -3.31
C HIS A 72 4.56 -6.17 -3.05
N ASP A 73 3.87 -5.01 -3.06
CA ASP A 73 4.46 -3.72 -2.76
C ASP A 73 4.45 -3.47 -1.25
N MET A 74 5.57 -3.78 -0.60
CA MET A 74 5.68 -3.72 0.86
C MET A 74 5.67 -2.30 1.41
N ASP A 75 6.02 -1.29 0.61
CA ASP A 75 5.90 0.12 1.00
C ASP A 75 4.42 0.50 1.13
N ILE A 76 3.58 0.06 0.20
CA ILE A 76 2.11 0.22 0.28
C ILE A 76 1.54 -0.51 1.49
N VAL A 77 1.92 -1.78 1.69
CA VAL A 77 1.45 -2.58 2.84
C VAL A 77 1.81 -1.88 4.14
N ARG A 78 3.05 -1.43 4.29
CA ARG A 78 3.54 -0.76 5.50
C ARG A 78 2.82 0.55 5.79
N ARG A 79 2.50 1.31 4.76
CA ARG A 79 1.93 2.66 4.89
C ARG A 79 0.42 2.66 5.08
N TYR A 80 -0.31 1.79 4.39
CA TYR A 80 -1.76 1.87 4.31
C TYR A 80 -2.51 0.75 5.03
N ALA A 81 -1.91 -0.43 5.20
CA ALA A 81 -2.61 -1.54 5.83
C ALA A 81 -2.61 -1.43 7.36
N LYS A 82 -3.76 -1.69 7.96
CA LYS A 82 -3.92 -1.81 9.43
C LYS A 82 -3.57 -3.20 9.94
N ARG A 83 -3.76 -4.22 9.09
CA ARG A 83 -3.47 -5.64 9.36
C ARG A 83 -2.84 -6.24 8.12
N ALA A 84 -1.84 -7.05 8.30
CA ALA A 84 -1.17 -7.81 7.26
C ALA A 84 -1.32 -9.30 7.52
N ILE A 85 -1.64 -10.03 6.47
CA ILE A 85 -1.71 -11.49 6.47
C ILE A 85 -0.70 -11.97 5.43
N VAL A 86 0.21 -12.88 5.82
CA VAL A 86 1.18 -13.46 4.90
C VAL A 86 0.86 -14.94 4.69
N LEU A 87 0.70 -15.30 3.43
CA LEU A 87 0.55 -16.68 2.99
C LEU A 87 1.85 -17.13 2.30
N HIS A 88 2.41 -18.25 2.73
CA HIS A 88 3.61 -18.84 2.14
C HIS A 88 3.36 -20.33 1.90
N TYR A 89 3.49 -20.78 0.64
CA TYR A 89 3.13 -22.13 0.21
C TYR A 89 1.75 -22.60 0.70
N GLY A 90 0.74 -21.73 0.59
CA GLY A 90 -0.64 -22.03 1.00
C GLY A 90 -0.89 -22.07 2.51
N LYS A 91 0.13 -21.75 3.33
CA LYS A 91 0.00 -21.69 4.79
C LYS A 91 0.02 -20.27 5.29
N LEU A 92 -0.80 -19.97 6.29
CA LEU A 92 -0.75 -18.72 7.03
C LEU A 92 0.51 -18.72 7.91
N VAL A 93 1.44 -17.81 7.63
CA VAL A 93 2.71 -17.68 8.36
C VAL A 93 2.80 -16.43 9.22
N TYR A 94 1.95 -15.44 8.92
CA TYR A 94 1.84 -14.22 9.71
C TYR A 94 0.43 -13.64 9.66
N ASP A 95 -0.02 -13.12 10.79
CA ASP A 95 -1.25 -12.35 10.95
C ASP A 95 -1.03 -11.32 12.06
N GLY A 96 -0.99 -10.04 11.69
CA GLY A 96 -0.70 -8.98 12.63
C GLY A 96 -0.58 -7.60 11.97
N THR A 97 0.05 -6.65 12.67
CA THR A 97 0.25 -5.29 12.13
C THR A 97 1.46 -5.25 11.18
N PRO A 98 1.41 -4.43 10.11
CA PRO A 98 2.59 -4.22 9.25
C PRO A 98 3.82 -3.75 10.02
N ALA A 99 3.63 -2.99 11.11
CA ALA A 99 4.72 -2.57 11.96
C ALA A 99 5.53 -3.75 12.50
N LYS A 100 4.86 -4.74 13.11
CA LYS A 100 5.49 -5.96 13.63
C LYS A 100 5.99 -6.89 12.54
N LEU A 101 5.38 -6.86 11.35
CA LEU A 101 5.87 -7.65 10.21
C LEU A 101 7.27 -7.22 9.80
N PHE A 102 7.56 -5.91 9.84
CA PHE A 102 8.80 -5.32 9.32
C PHE A 102 9.76 -4.78 10.39
N ASP A 103 9.53 -5.04 11.68
CA ASP A 103 10.40 -4.59 12.78
C ASP A 103 11.70 -5.38 12.93
N GLY A 104 11.91 -6.39 12.11
CA GLY A 104 13.09 -7.26 12.15
C GLY A 104 12.89 -8.56 12.92
N SER A 105 11.78 -8.72 13.65
CA SER A 105 11.48 -9.95 14.41
C SER A 105 11.01 -11.09 13.52
N GLN A 106 10.50 -10.79 12.32
CA GLN A 106 9.94 -11.76 11.40
C GLN A 106 10.92 -12.11 10.27
N PRO A 107 11.01 -13.40 9.88
CA PRO A 107 11.90 -13.85 8.81
C PRO A 107 11.29 -13.60 7.43
N VAL A 108 10.94 -12.34 7.12
CA VAL A 108 10.18 -11.95 5.93
C VAL A 108 10.85 -12.38 4.63
N GLU A 109 12.19 -12.38 4.59
CA GLU A 109 12.98 -12.80 3.43
C GLU A 109 12.78 -14.30 3.12
N ARG A 110 12.58 -15.14 4.17
CA ARG A 110 12.28 -16.57 4.00
C ARG A 110 10.90 -16.82 3.39
N TRP A 111 10.01 -15.83 3.52
CA TRP A 111 8.67 -15.86 2.92
C TRP A 111 8.63 -15.22 1.55
N GLY A 112 9.80 -14.81 1.02
CA GLY A 112 9.91 -14.16 -0.29
C GLY A 112 9.46 -12.69 -0.29
N LEU A 113 9.37 -12.06 0.89
CA LEU A 113 9.01 -10.65 1.01
C LEU A 113 10.27 -9.79 1.11
N CYS A 114 10.26 -8.65 0.43
CA CYS A 114 11.26 -7.61 0.63
C CYS A 114 10.86 -6.70 1.80
N ARG A 115 11.83 -6.16 2.53
CA ARG A 115 11.54 -5.09 3.50
C ARG A 115 11.14 -3.81 2.75
N PRO A 116 10.25 -2.98 3.31
CA PRO A 116 9.98 -1.65 2.78
C PRO A 116 11.29 -0.86 2.61
N THR A 117 11.40 -0.12 1.51
CA THR A 117 12.64 0.57 1.11
C THR A 117 13.18 1.49 2.21
N VAL A 118 12.30 2.27 2.82
CA VAL A 118 12.67 3.18 3.92
C VAL A 118 13.09 2.43 5.17
N ALA A 119 12.40 1.33 5.52
CA ALA A 119 12.75 0.51 6.67
C ALA A 119 14.09 -0.20 6.48
N ALA A 120 14.41 -0.66 5.28
CA ALA A 120 15.69 -1.26 4.93
C ALA A 120 16.84 -0.24 5.05
N LEU A 121 16.64 0.97 4.53
CA LEU A 121 17.62 2.06 4.63
C LEU A 121 17.80 2.51 6.09
N ALA A 122 16.73 2.68 6.83
CA ALA A 122 16.76 3.05 8.24
C ALA A 122 17.56 2.03 9.06
N ALA A 123 17.29 0.73 8.86
CA ALA A 123 18.00 -0.35 9.54
C ALA A 123 19.50 -0.33 9.24
N SER A 124 19.91 -0.05 7.99
CA SER A 124 21.33 0.03 7.61
C SER A 124 22.07 1.19 8.29
N LEU A 125 21.35 2.22 8.74
CA LEU A 125 21.89 3.39 9.44
C LEU A 125 21.65 3.33 10.97
N GLY A 126 21.12 2.23 11.50
CA GLY A 126 20.79 2.09 12.91
C GLY A 126 19.70 3.06 13.37
N ILE A 127 18.74 3.34 12.51
CA ILE A 127 17.61 4.23 12.73
C ILE A 127 16.31 3.40 12.65
N GLU A 128 15.39 3.62 13.58
CA GLU A 128 14.03 3.05 13.49
C GLU A 128 13.09 4.05 12.82
N ALA A 129 12.85 3.90 11.52
CA ALA A 129 11.89 4.72 10.80
C ALA A 129 10.99 3.84 9.92
N ALA A 130 9.70 4.11 9.99
CA ALA A 130 8.68 3.40 9.21
C ALA A 130 8.29 4.16 7.94
N THR A 131 8.45 5.47 7.94
CA THR A 131 8.10 6.36 6.83
C THR A 131 9.29 7.24 6.45
N ALA A 132 9.27 7.79 5.23
CA ALA A 132 10.30 8.73 4.79
C ALA A 132 10.34 9.99 5.66
N GLU A 133 9.19 10.45 6.15
CA GLU A 133 9.11 11.62 7.05
C GLU A 133 9.77 11.34 8.40
N GLU A 134 9.51 10.18 9.00
CA GLU A 134 10.16 9.76 10.26
C GLU A 134 11.67 9.61 10.08
N PHE A 135 12.08 9.01 8.94
CA PHE A 135 13.47 8.85 8.58
C PHE A 135 14.18 10.20 8.46
N CYS A 136 13.61 11.13 7.67
CA CYS A 136 14.19 12.47 7.54
C CYS A 136 14.29 13.21 8.86
N LYS A 137 13.26 13.16 9.72
CA LYS A 137 13.29 13.79 11.04
C LYS A 137 14.42 13.23 11.90
N GLN A 138 14.63 11.92 11.93
CA GLN A 138 15.66 11.31 12.75
C GLN A 138 17.08 11.54 12.22
N VAL A 139 17.26 11.59 10.88
CA VAL A 139 18.55 11.94 10.27
C VAL A 139 18.93 13.38 10.60
N ILE A 140 17.99 14.32 10.42
CA ILE A 140 18.23 15.75 10.72
C ILE A 140 18.54 15.97 12.21
N CYS A 141 17.81 15.30 13.11
CA CYS A 141 18.08 15.39 14.55
C CYS A 141 19.45 14.85 14.93
N LYS A 142 19.97 13.82 14.27
CA LYS A 142 21.33 13.29 14.55
C LYS A 142 22.45 14.21 14.05
N GLU A 143 22.23 14.96 12.98
CA GLU A 143 23.21 15.94 12.47
C GLU A 143 23.26 17.24 13.31
N GLY A 144 22.15 17.63 13.91
CA GLY A 144 22.07 18.82 14.79
C GLY A 144 22.66 18.64 16.19
N SER A 145 23.16 17.43 16.53
CA SER A 145 23.74 17.10 17.84
C SER A 145 25.27 16.89 17.80
N ARG A 146 25.94 17.36 16.76
CA ARG A 146 27.43 17.39 16.65
C ARG A 146 27.96 18.79 16.73
#